data_c3b963ff2b5b37a5f6ff9d0f111e1272
#
_entry.id   c3b963ff2b5b37a5f6ff9d0f111e1272
#
_cell.length_a   1.000
_cell.length_b   1.000
_cell.length_c   1.000
_cell.angle_alpha   90.00
_cell.angle_beta   90.00
_cell.angle_gamma   90.00
#
_symmetry.space_group_name_H-M   'P 1'
#
loop_
_entity.id
_entity.type
_entity.pdbx_description
1 polymer ?
#
loop_
_entity_poly.entity_id
_entity_poly.type
_entity_poly.pdbx_seq_one_letter_code
_entity_poly.pdbx_strand_id
1 'polypeptide(L)'
;PLLRPEAPLVGTGMEWVAGQDSGVCILAKRGGTVERVTGRQIIVRADNGELDTYDLIKFMRSNQSTCINQRPTVFKGERVEKGDTLADGMATDQGELALGHNVLVAEDAVLISERLCKDDLYTSIHIEEYECDARDTKLGEEEITRQLSSVSEDAVKYLDENGIIMVGADVRPGDILVG
;
A
#
# COMPACT_ATOMS: atom_id res chain seq x y z
N PRO A 1 8.81 2.54 -1.82
CA PRO A 1 8.86 1.87 -0.51
C PRO A 1 8.65 0.37 -0.65
N LEU A 2 9.31 -0.39 0.22
CA LEU A 2 9.18 -1.83 0.26
C LEU A 2 7.87 -2.26 0.96
N LEU A 3 7.37 -3.46 0.64
CA LEU A 3 6.19 -4.03 1.30
C LEU A 3 6.42 -4.25 2.80
N ARG A 4 7.61 -4.72 3.16
CA ARG A 4 8.03 -4.97 4.55
C ARG A 4 9.44 -4.43 4.75
N PRO A 5 9.59 -3.14 5.04
CA PRO A 5 10.88 -2.59 5.42
C PRO A 5 11.26 -3.08 6.82
N GLU A 6 12.53 -2.98 7.15
CA GLU A 6 13.11 -3.33 8.45
C GLU A 6 13.85 -2.13 9.02
N ALA A 7 13.65 -1.83 10.30
CA ALA A 7 14.37 -0.76 10.98
C ALA A 7 15.88 -0.97 10.91
N PRO A 8 16.69 0.08 10.70
CA PRO A 8 18.13 -0.05 10.56
C PRO A 8 18.76 -0.48 11.89
N LEU A 9 19.70 -1.45 11.83
CA LEU A 9 20.48 -1.87 13.00
C LEU A 9 21.43 -0.77 13.49
N VAL A 10 21.85 0.11 12.58
CA VAL A 10 22.70 1.26 12.88
C VAL A 10 21.99 2.51 12.37
N GLY A 11 21.61 3.38 13.29
CA GLY A 11 20.88 4.59 13.02
C GLY A 11 21.46 5.81 13.72
N THR A 12 20.90 6.97 13.46
CA THR A 12 21.29 8.28 14.02
C THR A 12 20.36 8.71 15.15
N GLY A 13 19.20 8.05 15.33
CA GLY A 13 18.12 8.47 16.20
C GLY A 13 17.10 9.42 15.54
N MET A 14 17.43 9.95 14.35
CA MET A 14 16.49 10.76 13.57
C MET A 14 15.40 9.92 12.91
N GLU A 15 15.65 8.66 12.69
CA GLU A 15 14.74 7.71 12.06
C GLU A 15 13.41 7.64 12.82
N TRP A 16 13.48 7.64 14.14
CA TRP A 16 12.29 7.65 15.00
C TRP A 16 11.49 8.95 14.85
N VAL A 17 12.17 10.08 14.95
CA VAL A 17 11.54 11.41 14.79
C VAL A 17 10.94 11.56 13.40
N ALA A 18 11.68 11.19 12.35
CA ALA A 18 11.21 11.26 10.98
C ALA A 18 10.01 10.35 10.73
N GLY A 19 10.00 9.13 11.26
CA GLY A 19 8.90 8.19 11.14
C GLY A 19 7.61 8.72 11.75
N GLN A 20 7.68 9.26 12.97
CA GLN A 20 6.50 9.79 13.66
C GLN A 20 6.03 11.13 13.12
N ASP A 21 6.92 12.09 12.91
CA ASP A 21 6.58 13.45 12.49
C ASP A 21 6.13 13.51 11.02
N SER A 22 6.48 12.53 10.20
CA SER A 22 6.01 12.43 8.81
C SER A 22 4.50 12.25 8.68
N GLY A 23 3.83 11.76 9.74
CA GLY A 23 2.40 11.47 9.74
C GLY A 23 2.02 10.22 8.94
N VAL A 24 2.98 9.40 8.48
CA VAL A 24 2.69 8.12 7.79
C VAL A 24 2.25 7.02 8.75
N CYS A 25 2.70 7.09 10.02
CA CYS A 25 2.29 6.21 11.09
C CYS A 25 1.02 6.72 11.78
N ILE A 26 0.24 5.81 12.32
CA ILE A 26 -0.88 6.15 13.19
C ILE A 26 -0.42 6.05 14.63
N LEU A 27 -0.50 7.17 15.36
CA LEU A 27 -0.14 7.26 16.76
C LEU A 27 -1.37 7.31 17.66
N ALA A 28 -1.28 6.72 18.84
CA ALA A 28 -2.32 6.76 19.86
C ALA A 28 -2.55 8.20 20.36
N LYS A 29 -3.78 8.68 20.29
CA LYS A 29 -4.16 10.04 20.77
C LYS A 29 -4.09 10.14 22.27
N ARG A 30 -4.35 9.04 22.97
CA ARG A 30 -4.35 8.93 24.45
C ARG A 30 -4.12 7.49 24.88
N GLY A 31 -3.81 7.29 26.14
CA GLY A 31 -3.62 5.97 26.72
C GLY A 31 -4.94 5.17 26.80
N GLY A 32 -4.83 3.86 26.66
CA GLY A 32 -5.97 2.97 26.68
C GLY A 32 -5.61 1.52 26.38
N THR A 33 -6.63 0.71 26.12
CA THR A 33 -6.48 -0.71 25.76
C THR A 33 -7.07 -0.95 24.36
N VAL A 34 -6.34 -1.65 23.53
CA VAL A 34 -6.78 -2.01 22.18
C VAL A 34 -7.94 -3.00 22.24
N GLU A 35 -9.12 -2.58 21.83
CA GLU A 35 -10.33 -3.40 21.90
C GLU A 35 -10.51 -4.26 20.65
N ARG A 36 -10.19 -3.69 19.48
CA ARG A 36 -10.36 -4.36 18.19
C ARG A 36 -9.29 -3.93 17.21
N VAL A 37 -8.76 -4.90 16.48
CA VAL A 37 -7.84 -4.67 15.36
C VAL A 37 -8.36 -5.41 14.13
N THR A 38 -8.44 -4.70 13.03
CA THR A 38 -8.73 -5.26 11.70
C THR A 38 -7.72 -4.73 10.70
N GLY A 39 -7.68 -5.26 9.49
CA GLY A 39 -6.82 -4.74 8.43
C GLY A 39 -7.15 -3.30 7.99
N ARG A 40 -8.31 -2.75 8.38
CA ARG A 40 -8.77 -1.42 8.00
C ARG A 40 -9.01 -0.46 9.15
N GLN A 41 -9.06 -0.96 10.39
CA GLN A 41 -9.46 -0.14 11.52
C GLN A 41 -8.88 -0.68 12.82
N ILE A 42 -8.45 0.22 13.70
CA ILE A 42 -8.06 -0.06 15.08
C ILE A 42 -9.01 0.73 16.00
N ILE A 43 -9.52 0.07 17.02
CA ILE A 43 -10.36 0.70 18.06
C ILE A 43 -9.65 0.55 19.40
N VAL A 44 -9.42 1.67 20.07
CA VAL A 44 -8.80 1.75 21.39
C VAL A 44 -9.83 2.28 22.37
N ARG A 45 -10.04 1.55 23.46
CA ARG A 45 -10.82 2.03 24.61
C ARG A 45 -9.89 2.84 25.49
N ALA A 46 -10.05 4.15 25.47
CA ALA A 46 -9.29 5.07 26.30
C ALA A 46 -9.62 4.87 27.79
N ASP A 47 -8.72 5.29 28.67
CA ASP A 47 -8.85 5.15 30.13
C ASP A 47 -10.07 5.90 30.70
N ASN A 48 -10.57 6.91 29.98
CA ASN A 48 -11.80 7.62 30.33
C ASN A 48 -13.09 6.90 29.86
N GLY A 49 -12.96 5.71 29.23
CA GLY A 49 -14.07 4.88 28.75
C GLY A 49 -14.53 5.21 27.32
N GLU A 50 -14.04 6.28 26.69
CA GLU A 50 -14.36 6.61 25.30
C GLU A 50 -13.66 5.67 24.32
N LEU A 51 -14.24 5.52 23.13
CA LEU A 51 -13.66 4.73 22.04
C LEU A 51 -12.99 5.65 21.03
N ASP A 52 -11.69 5.48 20.85
CA ASP A 52 -10.94 6.10 19.77
C ASP A 52 -10.86 5.15 18.58
N THR A 53 -11.32 5.61 17.44
CA THR A 53 -11.31 4.85 16.20
C THR A 53 -10.26 5.42 15.25
N TYR A 54 -9.44 4.53 14.68
CA TYR A 54 -8.38 4.84 13.73
C TYR A 54 -8.60 4.05 12.45
N ASP A 55 -8.92 4.74 11.36
CA ASP A 55 -9.08 4.13 10.05
C ASP A 55 -7.72 4.06 9.34
N LEU A 56 -7.42 2.91 8.73
CA LEU A 56 -6.15 2.64 8.06
C LEU A 56 -6.27 2.86 6.56
N ILE A 57 -5.32 3.58 5.98
CA ILE A 57 -5.19 3.73 4.54
C ILE A 57 -4.70 2.42 3.94
N LYS A 58 -5.41 1.92 2.93
CA LYS A 58 -5.11 0.64 2.28
C LYS A 58 -4.88 0.80 0.79
N PHE A 59 -3.67 0.46 0.33
CA PHE A 59 -3.29 0.36 -1.08
C PHE A 59 -3.68 1.58 -1.92
N MET A 60 -3.44 2.78 -1.38
CA MET A 60 -3.71 4.03 -2.10
C MET A 60 -2.48 4.43 -2.92
N ARG A 61 -2.72 4.96 -4.12
CA ARG A 61 -1.67 5.50 -4.98
C ARG A 61 -1.13 6.82 -4.41
N SER A 62 0.20 6.94 -4.31
CA SER A 62 0.87 8.21 -4.06
C SER A 62 1.07 9.00 -5.36
N ASN A 63 1.44 10.27 -5.27
CA ASN A 63 1.76 11.11 -6.45
C ASN A 63 2.91 10.54 -7.30
N GLN A 64 3.78 9.72 -6.73
CA GLN A 64 4.90 9.05 -7.41
C GLN A 64 4.58 7.61 -7.82
N SER A 65 3.29 7.24 -7.92
CA SER A 65 2.84 5.89 -8.25
C SER A 65 3.32 4.80 -7.29
N THR A 66 3.69 5.17 -6.07
CA THR A 66 4.03 4.22 -5.01
C THR A 66 2.79 3.86 -4.18
N CYS A 67 2.86 2.76 -3.45
CA CYS A 67 1.74 2.26 -2.65
C CYS A 67 1.77 2.84 -1.23
N ILE A 68 0.72 3.56 -0.84
CA ILE A 68 0.46 3.96 0.54
C ILE A 68 -0.41 2.89 1.17
N ASN A 69 0.13 2.19 2.15
CA ASN A 69 -0.58 1.13 2.86
C ASN A 69 -0.18 1.11 4.33
N GLN A 70 -1.17 1.23 5.23
CA GLN A 70 -0.95 1.19 6.66
C GLN A 70 -1.24 -0.20 7.23
N ARG A 71 -0.36 -0.67 8.14
CA ARG A 71 -0.44 -1.99 8.76
C ARG A 71 -0.49 -1.85 10.27
N PRO A 72 -1.44 -2.49 10.96
CA PRO A 72 -1.46 -2.53 12.43
C PRO A 72 -0.16 -3.11 12.98
N THR A 73 0.36 -2.51 14.04
CA THR A 73 1.51 -3.01 14.81
C THR A 73 1.09 -3.53 16.18
N VAL A 74 -0.15 -3.24 16.60
CA VAL A 74 -0.70 -3.60 17.89
C VAL A 74 -1.69 -4.76 17.79
N PHE A 75 -1.90 -5.45 18.93
CA PHE A 75 -2.82 -6.58 19.03
C PHE A 75 -3.98 -6.27 20.00
N LYS A 76 -5.09 -7.00 19.81
CA LYS A 76 -6.25 -6.88 20.69
C LYS A 76 -5.85 -7.21 22.14
N GLY A 77 -6.24 -6.34 23.09
CA GLY A 77 -5.95 -6.45 24.50
C GLY A 77 -4.65 -5.79 24.93
N GLU A 78 -3.86 -5.29 24.01
CA GLU A 78 -2.62 -4.58 24.28
C GLU A 78 -2.88 -3.21 24.93
N ARG A 79 -2.06 -2.83 25.89
CA ARG A 79 -2.05 -1.52 26.51
C ARG A 79 -1.20 -0.57 25.68
N VAL A 80 -1.73 0.61 25.40
CA VAL A 80 -1.03 1.66 24.65
C VAL A 80 -1.06 2.97 25.42
N GLU A 81 0.02 3.73 25.28
CA GLU A 81 0.15 5.07 25.84
C GLU A 81 -0.04 6.12 24.73
N LYS A 82 -0.24 7.37 25.15
CA LYS A 82 -0.32 8.47 24.18
C LYS A 82 1.00 8.60 23.39
N GLY A 83 0.92 8.56 22.08
CA GLY A 83 2.07 8.67 21.18
C GLY A 83 2.64 7.31 20.72
N ASP A 84 2.17 6.19 21.29
CA ASP A 84 2.58 4.88 20.80
C ASP A 84 2.11 4.63 19.37
N THR A 85 2.93 3.92 18.59
CA THR A 85 2.60 3.57 17.22
C THR A 85 1.57 2.45 17.17
N LEU A 86 0.40 2.74 16.61
CA LEU A 86 -0.69 1.78 16.42
C LEU A 86 -0.62 1.09 15.07
N ALA A 87 -0.13 1.80 14.05
CA ALA A 87 0.05 1.26 12.72
C ALA A 87 1.24 1.93 12.01
N ASP A 88 2.03 1.11 11.33
CA ASP A 88 3.06 1.56 10.41
C ASP A 88 2.47 1.99 9.08
N GLY A 89 3.10 2.99 8.46
CA GLY A 89 2.83 3.41 7.10
C GLY A 89 3.86 2.91 6.11
N MET A 90 3.99 3.62 4.98
CA MET A 90 5.05 3.33 4.01
C MET A 90 6.43 3.68 4.58
N ALA A 91 7.43 2.85 4.30
CA ALA A 91 8.81 3.04 4.72
C ALA A 91 8.99 3.24 6.24
N THR A 92 8.19 2.53 7.05
CA THR A 92 8.33 2.53 8.51
C THR A 92 8.24 1.12 9.08
N ASP A 93 8.90 0.91 10.21
CA ASP A 93 8.87 -0.31 11.01
C ASP A 93 8.80 0.07 12.49
N GLN A 94 7.73 -0.31 13.18
CA GLN A 94 7.41 0.04 14.57
C GLN A 94 7.47 1.56 14.85
N GLY A 95 7.11 2.39 13.87
CA GLY A 95 7.14 3.86 13.99
C GLY A 95 8.47 4.48 13.63
N GLU A 96 9.50 3.71 13.30
CA GLU A 96 10.82 4.16 12.90
C GLU A 96 10.94 4.17 11.36
N LEU A 97 11.65 5.16 10.80
CA LEU A 97 11.92 5.22 9.37
C LEU A 97 12.77 4.01 8.94
N ALA A 98 12.24 3.23 8.01
CA ALA A 98 12.85 2.02 7.48
C ALA A 98 12.81 2.05 5.94
N LEU A 99 13.97 2.20 5.31
CA LEU A 99 14.09 2.37 3.85
C LEU A 99 14.46 1.07 3.11
N GLY A 100 14.83 0.03 3.83
CA GLY A 100 15.28 -1.22 3.25
C GLY A 100 15.27 -2.39 4.23
N HIS A 101 16.18 -3.33 4.03
CA HIS A 101 16.44 -4.47 4.90
C HIS A 101 17.90 -4.52 5.34
N ASN A 102 18.16 -5.00 6.54
CA ASN A 102 19.49 -5.27 7.02
C ASN A 102 20.01 -6.56 6.39
N VAL A 103 21.05 -6.47 5.57
CA VAL A 103 21.65 -7.60 4.86
C VAL A 103 23.16 -7.63 5.09
N LEU A 104 23.71 -8.84 5.14
CA LEU A 104 25.16 -9.03 5.11
C LEU A 104 25.61 -9.02 3.65
N VAL A 105 26.57 -8.16 3.35
CA VAL A 105 27.18 -8.07 2.02
C VAL A 105 28.66 -8.51 2.13
N ALA A 106 29.06 -9.45 1.30
CA ALA A 106 30.49 -9.77 1.12
C ALA A 106 31.10 -8.77 0.13
N GLU A 107 32.36 -8.39 0.36
CA GLU A 107 33.08 -7.34 -0.37
C GLU A 107 33.07 -7.55 -1.89
N ASP A 108 33.11 -8.80 -2.34
CA ASP A 108 33.07 -9.18 -3.77
C ASP A 108 31.82 -9.95 -4.15
N ALA A 109 30.68 -9.72 -3.43
CA ALA A 109 29.46 -10.49 -3.66
C ALA A 109 28.79 -10.15 -4.99
N VAL A 110 28.94 -11.06 -5.94
CA VAL A 110 28.20 -11.06 -7.22
C VAL A 110 26.94 -11.93 -7.12
N LEU A 111 26.87 -12.81 -6.11
CA LEU A 111 25.77 -13.74 -5.91
C LEU A 111 24.77 -13.19 -4.89
N ILE A 112 23.49 -13.16 -5.28
CA ILE A 112 22.37 -12.78 -4.44
C ILE A 112 21.56 -14.03 -4.11
N SER A 113 21.16 -14.21 -2.85
CA SER A 113 20.35 -15.33 -2.44
C SER A 113 18.96 -15.29 -3.11
N GLU A 114 18.53 -16.39 -3.71
CA GLU A 114 17.18 -16.57 -4.26
C GLU A 114 16.09 -16.36 -3.18
N ARG A 115 16.44 -16.53 -1.93
CA ARG A 115 15.58 -16.32 -0.79
C ARG A 115 15.05 -14.88 -0.68
N LEU A 116 15.79 -13.88 -1.15
CA LEU A 116 15.34 -12.49 -1.21
C LEU A 116 14.07 -12.33 -2.06
N CYS A 117 14.00 -13.07 -3.17
CA CYS A 117 12.81 -13.08 -4.02
C CYS A 117 11.69 -13.95 -3.42
N LYS A 118 12.02 -15.11 -2.85
CA LYS A 118 11.01 -16.01 -2.26
C LYS A 118 10.31 -15.43 -1.04
N ASP A 119 11.04 -14.68 -0.23
CA ASP A 119 10.53 -14.06 1.00
C ASP A 119 9.99 -12.62 0.75
N ASP A 120 9.96 -12.16 -0.52
CA ASP A 120 9.51 -10.81 -0.94
C ASP A 120 10.20 -9.65 -0.19
N LEU A 121 11.47 -9.82 0.19
CA LEU A 121 12.17 -8.85 1.06
C LEU A 121 12.38 -7.48 0.40
N TYR A 122 12.62 -7.46 -0.92
CA TYR A 122 12.84 -6.24 -1.70
C TYR A 122 11.69 -5.97 -2.68
N THR A 123 10.50 -6.44 -2.37
CA THR A 123 9.32 -6.29 -3.21
C THR A 123 8.60 -4.97 -2.90
N SER A 124 8.22 -4.25 -3.95
CA SER A 124 7.43 -3.02 -3.87
C SER A 124 6.19 -3.13 -4.76
N ILE A 125 5.16 -2.34 -4.44
CA ILE A 125 3.95 -2.20 -5.25
C ILE A 125 3.97 -0.82 -5.89
N HIS A 126 3.76 -0.77 -7.20
CA HIS A 126 3.55 0.45 -7.97
C HIS A 126 2.12 0.47 -8.49
N ILE A 127 1.44 1.60 -8.31
CA ILE A 127 0.04 1.79 -8.71
C ILE A 127 0.00 2.86 -9.80
N GLU A 128 -0.41 2.48 -11.00
CA GLU A 128 -0.62 3.39 -12.12
C GLU A 128 -2.12 3.68 -12.26
N GLU A 129 -2.45 4.89 -12.69
CA GLU A 129 -3.81 5.34 -12.94
C GLU A 129 -3.92 5.76 -14.40
N TYR A 130 -4.90 5.20 -15.09
CA TYR A 130 -5.21 5.52 -16.47
C TYR A 130 -6.64 6.05 -16.55
N GLU A 131 -6.80 7.21 -17.16
CA GLU A 131 -8.10 7.86 -17.38
C GLU A 131 -8.44 7.85 -18.86
N CYS A 132 -9.69 7.57 -19.18
CA CYS A 132 -10.23 7.60 -20.53
C CYS A 132 -11.60 8.25 -20.53
N ASP A 133 -11.78 9.26 -21.36
CA ASP A 133 -13.05 9.96 -21.54
C ASP A 133 -13.62 9.70 -22.93
N ALA A 134 -14.90 9.34 -22.99
CA ALA A 134 -15.64 9.31 -24.24
C ALA A 134 -16.09 10.75 -24.62
N ARG A 135 -15.85 11.18 -25.87
CA ARG A 135 -16.06 12.55 -26.31
C ARG A 135 -16.96 12.59 -27.54
N ASP A 136 -17.68 13.70 -27.69
CA ASP A 136 -18.36 14.03 -28.95
C ASP A 136 -17.35 14.41 -30.02
N THR A 137 -17.31 13.67 -31.12
CA THR A 137 -16.45 13.98 -32.23
C THR A 137 -17.27 14.37 -33.48
N LYS A 138 -16.62 14.99 -34.49
CA LYS A 138 -17.28 15.31 -35.76
C LYS A 138 -17.75 14.07 -36.55
N LEU A 139 -17.22 12.88 -36.19
CA LEU A 139 -17.57 11.59 -36.80
C LEU A 139 -18.68 10.84 -36.03
N GLY A 140 -19.12 11.37 -34.89
CA GLY A 140 -20.10 10.78 -34.02
C GLY A 140 -19.66 10.81 -32.53
N GLU A 141 -20.55 10.41 -31.64
CA GLU A 141 -20.27 10.24 -30.22
C GLU A 141 -19.38 9.00 -30.02
N GLU A 142 -18.34 9.12 -29.20
CA GLU A 142 -17.57 7.99 -28.72
C GLU A 142 -18.34 7.31 -27.59
N GLU A 143 -18.32 6.00 -27.54
CA GLU A 143 -18.98 5.21 -26.52
C GLU A 143 -18.02 4.17 -25.94
N ILE A 144 -17.99 4.06 -24.62
CA ILE A 144 -17.22 3.00 -23.94
C ILE A 144 -18.01 1.70 -24.05
N THR A 145 -17.46 0.69 -24.72
CA THR A 145 -18.16 -0.56 -24.98
C THR A 145 -17.19 -1.75 -25.13
N ARG A 146 -17.67 -2.94 -24.81
CA ARG A 146 -16.96 -4.19 -25.10
C ARG A 146 -17.01 -4.58 -26.58
N GLN A 147 -17.95 -4.06 -27.34
CA GLN A 147 -18.20 -4.44 -28.74
C GLN A 147 -17.28 -3.69 -29.69
N LEU A 148 -16.03 -4.11 -29.80
CA LEU A 148 -15.03 -3.53 -30.68
C LEU A 148 -14.99 -4.29 -32.01
N SER A 149 -15.37 -3.63 -33.12
CA SER A 149 -15.48 -4.25 -34.46
C SER A 149 -14.15 -4.63 -35.12
N SER A 150 -13.02 -4.09 -34.61
CA SER A 150 -11.69 -4.26 -35.21
C SER A 150 -10.72 -5.08 -34.40
N VAL A 151 -11.18 -5.72 -33.30
CA VAL A 151 -10.33 -6.40 -32.32
C VAL A 151 -10.78 -7.86 -32.14
N SER A 152 -9.82 -8.76 -31.86
CA SER A 152 -10.15 -10.17 -31.60
C SER A 152 -10.85 -10.35 -30.27
N GLU A 153 -11.67 -11.40 -30.14
CA GLU A 153 -12.35 -11.76 -28.88
C GLU A 153 -11.36 -12.00 -27.71
N ASP A 154 -10.17 -12.51 -28.01
CA ASP A 154 -9.12 -12.74 -27.01
C ASP A 154 -8.59 -11.42 -26.41
N ALA A 155 -8.55 -10.34 -27.17
CA ALA A 155 -8.07 -9.04 -26.69
C ALA A 155 -9.07 -8.34 -25.74
N VAL A 156 -10.36 -8.68 -25.86
CA VAL A 156 -11.43 -8.10 -25.02
C VAL A 156 -11.93 -9.04 -23.92
N LYS A 157 -11.28 -10.20 -23.73
CA LYS A 157 -11.72 -11.23 -22.76
C LYS A 157 -11.79 -10.75 -21.33
N TYR A 158 -10.94 -9.78 -20.95
CA TYR A 158 -10.89 -9.22 -19.60
C TYR A 158 -11.75 -7.97 -19.42
N LEU A 159 -12.43 -7.49 -20.48
CA LEU A 159 -13.38 -6.39 -20.35
C LEU A 159 -14.73 -6.88 -19.82
N ASP A 160 -15.34 -6.10 -18.93
CA ASP A 160 -16.69 -6.31 -18.45
C ASP A 160 -17.75 -5.93 -19.51
N GLU A 161 -19.02 -6.01 -19.14
CA GLU A 161 -20.14 -5.66 -20.04
C GLU A 161 -20.14 -4.17 -20.45
N ASN A 162 -19.52 -3.32 -19.63
CA ASN A 162 -19.39 -1.87 -19.85
C ASN A 162 -18.14 -1.50 -20.65
N GLY A 163 -17.32 -2.47 -21.08
CA GLY A 163 -16.08 -2.20 -21.79
C GLY A 163 -14.88 -1.82 -20.91
N ILE A 164 -14.97 -2.02 -19.58
CA ILE A 164 -13.90 -1.70 -18.64
C ILE A 164 -13.25 -3.00 -18.16
N ILE A 165 -11.93 -2.99 -17.94
CA ILE A 165 -11.20 -4.16 -17.48
C ILE A 165 -11.68 -4.62 -16.10
N MET A 166 -11.84 -5.93 -15.93
CA MET A 166 -12.28 -6.53 -14.68
C MET A 166 -11.19 -6.48 -13.60
N VAL A 167 -11.61 -6.29 -12.35
CA VAL A 167 -10.71 -6.35 -11.19
C VAL A 167 -10.11 -7.75 -11.05
N GLY A 168 -8.79 -7.82 -10.90
CA GLY A 168 -8.03 -9.08 -10.78
C GLY A 168 -7.51 -9.63 -12.11
N ALA A 169 -7.71 -8.93 -13.24
CA ALA A 169 -7.13 -9.33 -14.51
C ALA A 169 -5.61 -9.05 -14.54
N ASP A 170 -4.83 -10.01 -15.05
CA ASP A 170 -3.42 -9.81 -15.35
C ASP A 170 -3.28 -9.00 -16.63
N VAL A 171 -2.60 -7.86 -16.54
CA VAL A 171 -2.42 -6.90 -17.65
C VAL A 171 -1.01 -6.94 -18.17
N ARG A 172 -0.87 -6.93 -19.51
CA ARG A 172 0.41 -6.89 -20.21
C ARG A 172 0.48 -5.68 -21.12
N PRO A 173 1.69 -5.21 -21.49
CA PRO A 173 1.83 -4.15 -22.48
C PRO A 173 1.11 -4.51 -23.80
N GLY A 174 0.20 -3.64 -24.22
CA GLY A 174 -0.63 -3.84 -25.41
C GLY A 174 -2.05 -4.37 -25.14
N ASP A 175 -2.38 -4.75 -23.89
CA ASP A 175 -3.74 -5.16 -23.54
C ASP A 175 -4.69 -3.96 -23.49
N ILE A 176 -5.95 -4.19 -23.85
CA ILE A 176 -7.00 -3.17 -23.87
C ILE A 176 -7.57 -3.05 -22.45
N LEU A 177 -7.49 -1.86 -21.87
CA LEU A 177 -8.01 -1.56 -20.54
C LEU A 177 -9.44 -1.01 -20.58
N VAL A 178 -9.76 -0.27 -21.64
CA VAL A 178 -11.07 0.31 -21.92
C VAL A 178 -11.35 0.16 -23.40
N GLY A 179 -12.51 -0.32 -23.75
CA GLY A 179 -12.96 -0.55 -25.11
C GLY A 179 -13.99 0.45 -25.59
#